data_c63040b07b227b06867315d5690fb75d
#
_entry.id   c63040b07b227b06867315d5690fb75d
#
_cell.length_a   1.000
_cell.length_b   1.000
_cell.length_c   1.000
_cell.angle_alpha   90.00
_cell.angle_beta   90.00
_cell.angle_gamma   90.00
#
_symmetry.space_group_name_H-M   'P 1'
#
loop_
_entity.id
_entity.type
_entity.pdbx_description
1 polymer ?
#
loop_
_entity_poly.entity_id
_entity_poly.type
_entity_poly.pdbx_seq_one_letter_code
_entity_poly.pdbx_strand_id
1 'polypeptide(L)'
;MNLSFEDTKTAFAYKSDKDLKNARFLFKTMHFSWFVAIGTRLTPIIMKIGLPVHGIIRRTIFKQFVGGETLDETSTVAKKLDEYNVQVILDYGLEGIESEVNFEHAAGECIRVKKSDGSQKNVPF
;
A
#
# COMPACT_ATOMS: atom_id res chain seq x y z
N MET A 1 23.64 -19.85 8.28
CA MET A 1 22.19 -19.59 8.23
C MET A 1 21.74 -19.96 6.82
N ASN A 2 20.95 -21.02 6.64
CA ASN A 2 20.46 -21.41 5.31
C ASN A 2 19.22 -20.56 5.00
N LEU A 3 19.35 -19.63 4.06
CA LEU A 3 18.22 -18.88 3.52
C LEU A 3 17.37 -19.84 2.67
N SER A 4 16.09 -19.98 3.04
CA SER A 4 15.12 -20.73 2.25
C SER A 4 14.01 -19.78 1.79
N PHE A 5 13.80 -19.69 0.49
CA PHE A 5 12.68 -18.92 -0.10
C PHE A 5 11.36 -19.71 -0.13
N GLU A 6 11.39 -20.97 0.33
CA GLU A 6 10.22 -21.86 0.35
C GLU A 6 9.47 -21.78 1.70
N ASP A 7 10.04 -21.14 2.72
CA ASP A 7 9.40 -20.97 4.03
C ASP A 7 8.33 -19.86 4.00
N THR A 8 7.19 -20.22 3.45
CA THR A 8 6.02 -19.32 3.37
C THR A 8 5.46 -18.97 4.75
N LYS A 9 5.65 -19.80 5.78
CA LYS A 9 5.19 -19.53 7.13
C LYS A 9 5.91 -18.33 7.73
N THR A 10 7.22 -18.31 7.63
CA THR A 10 8.04 -17.16 8.08
C THR A 10 7.78 -15.93 7.22
N ALA A 11 7.71 -16.07 5.88
CA ALA A 11 7.49 -14.96 4.96
C ALA A 11 6.16 -14.21 5.18
N PHE A 12 5.12 -14.91 5.63
CA PHE A 12 3.79 -14.34 5.85
C PHE A 12 3.38 -14.28 7.32
N ALA A 13 4.31 -14.45 8.26
CA ALA A 13 4.03 -14.46 9.70
C ALA A 13 3.32 -13.19 10.20
N TYR A 14 3.59 -12.03 9.57
CA TYR A 14 2.96 -10.75 9.91
C TYR A 14 1.52 -10.61 9.43
N LYS A 15 1.02 -11.52 8.57
CA LYS A 15 -0.33 -11.48 8.00
C LYS A 15 -1.28 -12.42 8.75
N SER A 16 -2.51 -11.97 8.96
CA SER A 16 -3.57 -12.85 9.46
C SER A 16 -4.08 -13.78 8.35
N ASP A 17 -4.70 -14.90 8.74
CA ASP A 17 -5.36 -15.82 7.80
C ASP A 17 -6.41 -15.13 6.93
N LYS A 18 -7.09 -14.12 7.48
CA LYS A 18 -8.06 -13.30 6.76
C LYS A 18 -7.37 -12.46 5.68
N ASP A 19 -6.22 -11.84 6.00
CA ASP A 19 -5.46 -11.04 5.04
C ASP A 19 -4.89 -11.93 3.93
N LEU A 20 -4.42 -13.13 4.26
CA LEU A 20 -3.95 -14.10 3.27
C LEU A 20 -5.06 -14.58 2.34
N LYS A 21 -6.25 -14.86 2.85
CA LYS A 21 -7.41 -15.22 2.03
C LYS A 21 -7.81 -14.08 1.09
N ASN A 22 -7.82 -12.85 1.58
CA ASN A 22 -8.12 -11.67 0.78
C ASN A 22 -7.06 -11.44 -0.31
N ALA A 23 -5.78 -11.55 0.03
CA ALA A 23 -4.69 -11.45 -0.94
C ALA A 23 -4.81 -12.52 -2.03
N ARG A 24 -5.04 -13.78 -1.63
CA ARG A 24 -5.24 -14.88 -2.58
C ARG A 24 -6.42 -14.62 -3.53
N PHE A 25 -7.55 -14.14 -3.00
CA PHE A 25 -8.70 -13.78 -3.80
C PHE A 25 -8.37 -12.67 -4.79
N LEU A 26 -7.70 -11.61 -4.33
CA LEU A 26 -7.30 -10.48 -5.15
C LEU A 26 -6.37 -10.92 -6.30
N PHE A 27 -5.30 -11.65 -5.99
CA PHE A 27 -4.38 -12.15 -7.04
C PHE A 27 -5.06 -13.12 -8.00
N LYS A 28 -6.00 -13.95 -7.52
CA LYS A 28 -6.78 -14.82 -8.40
C LYS A 28 -7.65 -14.01 -9.36
N THR A 29 -8.29 -12.93 -8.91
CA THR A 29 -9.08 -12.06 -9.81
C THR A 29 -8.22 -11.32 -10.81
N MET A 30 -7.03 -10.87 -10.41
CA MET A 30 -6.07 -10.19 -11.29
C MET A 30 -5.50 -11.12 -12.39
N HIS A 31 -5.49 -12.42 -12.15
CA HIS A 31 -5.08 -13.40 -13.17
C HIS A 31 -5.99 -13.38 -14.41
N PHE A 32 -7.24 -12.96 -14.26
CA PHE A 32 -8.19 -12.85 -15.37
C PHE A 32 -8.13 -11.46 -15.99
N SER A 33 -7.38 -11.28 -17.08
CA SER A 33 -7.20 -10.00 -17.77
C SER A 33 -8.52 -9.31 -18.17
N TRP A 34 -9.56 -10.08 -18.53
CA TRP A 34 -10.88 -9.55 -18.84
C TRP A 34 -11.54 -8.89 -17.62
N PHE A 35 -11.32 -9.43 -16.42
CA PHE A 35 -11.87 -8.87 -15.18
C PHE A 35 -11.23 -7.52 -14.86
N VAL A 36 -9.90 -7.43 -15.07
CA VAL A 36 -9.15 -6.18 -14.92
C VAL A 36 -9.61 -5.16 -15.95
N ALA A 37 -9.78 -5.56 -17.22
CA ALA A 37 -10.25 -4.67 -18.29
C ALA A 37 -11.66 -4.12 -18.03
N ILE A 38 -12.56 -4.94 -17.49
CA ILE A 38 -13.91 -4.46 -17.08
C ILE A 38 -13.78 -3.49 -15.90
N GLY A 39 -12.98 -3.82 -14.88
CA GLY A 39 -12.76 -2.97 -13.73
C GLY A 39 -12.23 -1.59 -14.11
N THR A 40 -11.22 -1.53 -14.95
CA THR A 40 -10.63 -0.26 -15.40
C THR A 40 -11.61 0.60 -16.22
N ARG A 41 -12.48 -0.01 -17.02
CA ARG A 41 -13.51 0.70 -17.80
C ARG A 41 -14.68 1.18 -16.96
N LEU A 42 -15.07 0.38 -15.96
CA LEU A 42 -16.22 0.71 -15.09
C LEU A 42 -15.87 1.70 -13.99
N THR A 43 -14.63 1.71 -13.49
CA THR A 43 -14.22 2.57 -12.37
C THR A 43 -14.54 4.05 -12.60
N PRO A 44 -14.21 4.68 -13.75
CA PRO A 44 -14.54 6.09 -13.98
C PRO A 44 -16.04 6.37 -13.98
N ILE A 45 -16.84 5.42 -14.49
CA ILE A 45 -18.30 5.54 -14.55
C ILE A 45 -18.89 5.45 -13.14
N ILE A 46 -18.43 4.48 -12.36
CA ILE A 46 -18.88 4.25 -10.99
C ILE A 46 -18.52 5.44 -10.09
N MET A 47 -17.34 6.03 -10.28
CA MET A 47 -16.93 7.24 -9.56
C MET A 47 -17.81 8.45 -9.91
N LYS A 48 -18.20 8.60 -11.18
CA LYS A 48 -19.13 9.68 -11.63
C LYS A 48 -20.52 9.55 -11.02
N ILE A 49 -21.00 8.31 -10.81
CA ILE A 49 -22.33 8.02 -10.22
C ILE A 49 -22.31 8.19 -8.69
N GLY A 50 -21.11 8.33 -8.07
CA GLY A 50 -21.00 8.54 -6.63
C GLY A 50 -21.22 7.28 -5.79
N LEU A 51 -21.12 6.10 -6.39
CA LEU A 51 -21.23 4.85 -5.63
C LEU A 51 -20.06 4.71 -4.63
N PRO A 52 -20.30 4.22 -3.41
CA PRO A 52 -19.30 4.12 -2.35
C PRO A 52 -18.31 2.96 -2.56
N VAL A 53 -17.69 2.89 -3.75
CA VAL A 53 -16.69 1.86 -4.08
C VAL A 53 -15.35 2.10 -3.38
N HIS A 54 -15.12 3.34 -2.91
CA HIS A 54 -13.89 3.73 -2.23
C HIS A 54 -13.60 2.82 -1.02
N GLY A 55 -14.61 2.47 -0.23
CA GLY A 55 -14.46 1.56 0.89
C GLY A 55 -14.08 0.13 0.50
N ILE A 56 -14.54 -0.35 -0.65
CA ILE A 56 -14.19 -1.68 -1.16
C ILE A 56 -12.74 -1.66 -1.66
N ILE A 57 -12.37 -0.67 -2.46
CA ILE A 57 -11.01 -0.50 -2.98
C ILE A 57 -10.01 -0.37 -1.82
N ARG A 58 -10.33 0.45 -0.81
CA ARG A 58 -9.49 0.62 0.39
C ARG A 58 -9.28 -0.68 1.16
N ARG A 59 -10.32 -1.49 1.33
CA ARG A 59 -10.24 -2.75 2.09
C ARG A 59 -9.60 -3.90 1.33
N THR A 60 -9.50 -3.81 0.02
CA THR A 60 -8.98 -4.86 -0.85
C THR A 60 -7.63 -4.48 -1.44
N ILE A 61 -7.65 -3.74 -2.54
CA ILE A 61 -6.47 -3.38 -3.32
C ILE A 61 -5.53 -2.49 -2.50
N PHE A 62 -6.07 -1.43 -1.92
CA PHE A 62 -5.29 -0.45 -1.18
C PHE A 62 -4.58 -1.09 0.02
N LYS A 63 -5.29 -1.86 0.84
CA LYS A 63 -4.71 -2.57 1.98
C LYS A 63 -3.60 -3.55 1.60
N GLN A 64 -3.62 -4.07 0.38
CA GLN A 64 -2.60 -5.03 -0.09
C GLN A 64 -1.33 -4.33 -0.58
N PHE A 65 -1.45 -3.18 -1.22
CA PHE A 65 -0.35 -2.55 -1.96
C PHE A 65 0.11 -1.21 -1.37
N VAL A 66 -0.68 -0.58 -0.51
CA VAL A 66 -0.39 0.74 0.04
C VAL A 66 -0.23 0.65 1.56
N GLY A 67 0.82 1.26 2.08
CA GLY A 67 1.14 1.25 3.51
C GLY A 67 0.16 2.07 4.36
N GLY A 68 -0.45 3.11 3.78
CA GLY A 68 -1.43 3.98 4.45
C GLY A 68 -1.72 5.22 3.62
N GLU A 69 -2.82 5.91 3.90
CA GLU A 69 -3.17 7.20 3.29
C GLU A 69 -2.54 8.37 4.05
N THR A 70 -2.13 8.14 5.29
CA THR A 70 -1.51 9.12 6.17
C THR A 70 -0.21 8.58 6.75
N LEU A 71 0.69 9.47 7.19
CA LEU A 71 1.92 9.09 7.87
C LEU A 71 1.68 8.30 9.15
N ASP A 72 0.58 8.58 9.87
CA ASP A 72 0.21 7.86 11.10
C ASP A 72 -0.20 6.41 10.80
N GLU A 73 -1.00 6.21 9.75
CA GLU A 73 -1.36 4.86 9.29
C GLU A 73 -0.12 4.08 8.84
N THR A 74 0.75 4.71 8.06
CA THR A 74 2.01 4.11 7.57
C THR A 74 2.94 3.78 8.74
N SER A 75 3.07 4.67 9.73
CA SER A 75 3.84 4.44 10.96
C SER A 75 3.35 3.22 11.72
N THR A 76 2.02 3.04 11.79
CA THR A 76 1.41 1.87 12.45
C THR A 76 1.77 0.57 11.72
N VAL A 77 1.74 0.59 10.38
CA VAL A 77 2.14 -0.57 9.56
C VAL A 77 3.63 -0.84 9.70
N ALA A 78 4.48 0.19 9.68
CA ALA A 78 5.92 0.06 9.86
C ALA A 78 6.29 -0.55 11.21
N LYS A 79 5.66 -0.11 12.31
CA LYS A 79 5.85 -0.70 13.64
C LYS A 79 5.47 -2.18 13.68
N LYS A 80 4.36 -2.55 13.05
CA LYS A 80 3.95 -3.95 12.98
C LYS A 80 4.96 -4.81 12.21
N LEU A 81 5.54 -4.30 11.14
CA LEU A 81 6.55 -5.00 10.36
C LEU A 81 7.87 -5.12 11.12
N ASP A 82 8.21 -4.11 11.94
CA ASP A 82 9.39 -4.12 12.81
C ASP A 82 9.36 -5.25 13.85
N GLU A 83 8.17 -5.61 14.37
CA GLU A 83 7.98 -6.79 15.25
C GLU A 83 8.45 -8.10 14.60
N TYR A 84 8.52 -8.14 13.27
CA TYR A 84 8.98 -9.27 12.47
C TYR A 84 10.36 -9.04 11.84
N ASN A 85 11.11 -8.03 12.31
CA ASN A 85 12.42 -7.62 11.79
C ASN A 85 12.39 -7.24 10.29
N VAL A 86 11.28 -6.68 9.81
CA VAL A 86 11.13 -6.16 8.46
C VAL A 86 11.23 -4.64 8.51
N GLN A 87 12.29 -4.11 7.91
CA GLN A 87 12.49 -2.67 7.77
C GLN A 87 11.68 -2.14 6.59
N VAL A 88 11.22 -0.89 6.68
CA VAL A 88 10.37 -0.24 5.70
C VAL A 88 11.05 0.99 5.14
N ILE A 89 11.05 1.15 3.84
CA ILE A 89 11.40 2.39 3.15
C ILE A 89 10.10 3.04 2.70
N LEU A 90 9.86 4.28 3.12
CA LEU A 90 8.67 5.02 2.71
C LEU A 90 8.92 5.67 1.35
N ASP A 91 8.00 5.43 0.43
CA ASP A 91 7.94 6.11 -0.86
C ASP A 91 6.60 6.83 -0.98
N TYR A 92 6.65 8.09 -1.38
CA TYR A 92 5.48 8.92 -1.60
C TYR A 92 5.26 9.11 -3.09
N GLY A 93 4.34 8.33 -3.65
CA GLY A 93 3.96 8.43 -5.05
C GLY A 93 3.13 9.68 -5.34
N LEU A 94 3.71 10.64 -6.03
CA LEU A 94 3.03 11.80 -6.59
C LEU A 94 2.97 11.62 -8.09
N GLU A 95 1.83 11.18 -8.59
CA GLU A 95 1.61 11.03 -10.02
C GLU A 95 0.55 12.02 -10.51
N GLY A 96 0.85 12.70 -11.63
CA GLY A 96 -0.14 13.27 -12.52
C GLY A 96 -0.64 14.68 -12.23
N ILE A 97 0.11 15.52 -11.50
CA ILE A 97 -0.32 16.89 -11.25
C ILE A 97 0.74 17.89 -11.74
N GLU A 98 0.59 18.36 -12.96
CA GLU A 98 1.44 19.38 -13.59
C GLU A 98 0.98 20.80 -13.22
N SER A 99 1.21 21.23 -11.97
CA SER A 99 1.08 22.64 -11.62
C SER A 99 2.11 23.03 -10.55
N GLU A 100 2.56 24.27 -10.59
CA GLU A 100 3.59 24.82 -9.71
C GLU A 100 3.20 24.71 -8.23
N VAL A 101 1.94 24.98 -7.89
CA VAL A 101 1.38 24.83 -6.54
C VAL A 101 1.45 23.39 -6.02
N ASN A 102 1.29 22.44 -6.92
CA ASN A 102 1.34 21.03 -6.60
C ASN A 102 2.79 20.53 -6.38
N PHE A 103 3.77 21.12 -7.07
CA PHE A 103 5.19 20.83 -6.82
C PHE A 103 5.63 21.29 -5.44
N GLU A 104 5.19 22.47 -4.97
CA GLU A 104 5.49 22.96 -3.62
C GLU A 104 4.84 22.06 -2.56
N HIS A 105 3.57 21.68 -2.76
CA HIS A 105 2.89 20.73 -1.87
C HIS A 105 3.60 19.38 -1.84
N ALA A 106 3.99 18.86 -2.99
CA ALA A 106 4.75 17.62 -3.15
C ALA A 106 6.09 17.66 -2.40
N ALA A 107 6.85 18.74 -2.59
CA ALA A 107 8.12 18.95 -1.90
C ALA A 107 7.92 18.99 -0.39
N GLY A 108 6.88 19.67 0.09
CA GLY A 108 6.51 19.72 1.50
C GLY A 108 6.20 18.34 2.08
N GLU A 109 5.42 17.52 1.39
CA GLU A 109 5.09 16.15 1.81
C GLU A 109 6.32 15.23 1.78
N CYS A 110 7.19 15.32 0.77
CA CYS A 110 8.44 14.56 0.73
C CYS A 110 9.36 14.90 1.92
N ILE A 111 9.44 16.19 2.31
CA ILE A 111 10.20 16.62 3.50
C ILE A 111 9.58 16.05 4.78
N ARG A 112 8.25 16.01 4.89
CA ARG A 112 7.54 15.42 6.04
C ARG A 112 7.79 13.92 6.15
N VAL A 113 7.73 13.20 5.03
CA VAL A 113 8.03 11.77 4.94
C VAL A 113 9.46 11.52 5.41
N LYS A 114 10.45 12.25 4.87
CA LYS A 114 11.85 12.11 5.26
C LYS A 114 12.09 12.40 6.75
N LYS A 115 11.41 13.41 7.32
CA LYS A 115 11.50 13.70 8.77
C LYS A 115 10.86 12.58 9.61
N SER A 116 9.76 11.99 9.13
CA SER A 116 9.11 10.86 9.80
C SER A 116 10.01 9.63 9.79
N ASP A 117 10.65 9.32 8.67
CA ASP A 117 11.61 8.22 8.54
C ASP A 117 12.78 8.36 9.52
N GLY A 118 13.39 9.54 9.58
CA GLY A 118 14.50 9.81 10.50
C GLY A 118 14.15 9.74 11.99
N SER A 119 12.86 9.75 12.33
CA SER A 119 12.38 9.59 13.71
C SER A 119 12.07 8.14 14.10
N GLN A 120 12.00 7.23 13.13
CA GLN A 120 11.70 5.81 13.34
C GLN A 120 12.99 4.98 13.30
N LYS A 121 13.23 4.20 14.36
CA LYS A 121 14.44 3.35 14.48
C LYS A 121 14.54 2.23 13.45
N ASN A 122 13.41 1.88 12.82
CA ASN A 122 13.28 0.76 11.89
C ASN A 122 13.30 1.17 10.42
N VAL A 123 13.58 2.43 10.12
CA VAL A 123 13.71 2.90 8.74
C VAL A 123 15.19 3.17 8.47
N PRO A 124 15.84 2.41 7.56
CA PRO A 124 17.22 2.66 7.16
C PRO A 124 17.31 3.96 6.32
N PHE A 125 18.39 4.68 6.51
CA PHE A 125 18.73 5.89 5.72
C PHE A 125 19.33 5.52 4.37
#